data_8179500f691432cbdadf117aee2e0e14
#
_entry.id   8179500f691432cbdadf117aee2e0e14
#
_cell.length_a   1.000
_cell.length_b   1.000
_cell.length_c   1.000
_cell.angle_alpha   90.00
_cell.angle_beta   90.00
_cell.angle_gamma   90.00
#
_symmetry.space_group_name_H-M   'P 1'
#
loop_
_entity.id
_entity.type
_entity.pdbx_description
1 polymer ?
#
loop_
_entity_poly.entity_id
_entity_poly.type
_entity_poly.pdbx_seq_one_letter_code
_entity_poly.pdbx_strand_id
1 'polypeptide(L)'
;GLKAIADEALNTTPTITSCLVLKHTGANIAMKEGRDYFVNDLLKDMQEDFVAETMNSEDPLFILYTSGSTGKPKGVVHTTGGYMVYANYSFSNVFQYEEGDVYWCTADIGWITGHSYIIYGPLLAGATTMMFEGVPTYPDAGRFWQIVQDFKVNVFYTAPTAIRALQACGDHFVNEYDLSSLKVLGTVGEPINEEAWHWYNEKVGKKNCPIVDTWWQTETGGIMISPLAGISALKPCYATLPLPGIQLALMDSEGNEIQGNDVEGNLCVKFPWPSMIRSTWGDHERCKNTYFSAYENHYFTGDGCKRDQDGMYRITGRVDDVINVSGHRLGTAEIEDAINQNEAIVESAVVGFPHEIKGQGIYAYVICSDEIKDEADLRQSVFASITKIIGPIAKPDKIQVV
;
A
#
# COMPACT_ATOMS: atom_id res chain seq x y z
N GLY A 1 -3.56 14.69 20.72
CA GLY A 1 -3.18 15.27 19.41
C GLY A 1 -1.69 15.09 19.15
N LEU A 2 -1.21 15.32 17.93
CA LEU A 2 0.18 15.07 17.49
C LEU A 2 1.22 15.70 18.40
N LYS A 3 1.00 16.93 18.90
CA LYS A 3 1.95 17.60 19.80
C LYS A 3 2.15 16.84 21.12
N ALA A 4 1.11 16.24 21.69
CA ALA A 4 1.22 15.47 22.93
C ALA A 4 2.04 14.17 22.71
N ILE A 5 1.85 13.50 21.57
CA ILE A 5 2.63 12.31 21.19
C ILE A 5 4.10 12.69 20.97
N ALA A 6 4.36 13.81 20.29
CA ALA A 6 5.71 14.32 20.12
C ALA A 6 6.36 14.66 21.48
N ASP A 7 5.63 15.30 22.39
CA ASP A 7 6.14 15.61 23.73
C ASP A 7 6.52 14.38 24.55
N GLU A 8 5.72 13.32 24.47
CA GLU A 8 6.02 12.05 25.12
C GLU A 8 7.34 11.46 24.58
N ALA A 9 7.53 11.44 23.26
CA ALA A 9 8.78 11.01 22.65
C ALA A 9 9.97 11.91 23.04
N LEU A 10 9.77 13.22 23.06
CA LEU A 10 10.80 14.19 23.40
C LEU A 10 11.27 14.12 24.87
N ASN A 11 10.45 13.57 25.77
CA ASN A 11 10.85 13.36 27.16
C ASN A 11 11.97 12.31 27.31
N THR A 12 12.10 11.40 26.36
CA THR A 12 13.09 10.32 26.34
C THR A 12 14.23 10.54 25.34
N THR A 13 14.21 11.66 24.59
CA THR A 13 15.19 11.98 23.54
C THR A 13 15.90 13.31 23.82
N PRO A 14 16.87 13.34 24.75
CA PRO A 14 17.53 14.59 25.20
C PRO A 14 18.40 15.25 24.12
N THR A 15 18.71 14.56 23.03
CA THR A 15 19.47 15.09 21.89
C THR A 15 18.67 16.07 21.04
N ILE A 16 17.33 16.04 21.11
CA ILE A 16 16.46 16.96 20.39
C ILE A 16 16.26 18.22 21.24
N THR A 17 16.81 19.32 20.78
CA THR A 17 16.80 20.61 21.49
C THR A 17 15.74 21.58 20.97
N SER A 18 15.18 21.35 19.78
CA SER A 18 14.20 22.22 19.15
C SER A 18 13.03 21.41 18.58
N CYS A 19 11.81 21.91 18.79
CA CYS A 19 10.60 21.34 18.23
C CYS A 19 9.84 22.46 17.49
N LEU A 20 9.71 22.31 16.18
CA LEU A 20 8.98 23.23 15.31
C LEU A 20 7.52 22.81 15.24
N VAL A 21 6.62 23.72 15.59
CA VAL A 21 5.19 23.45 15.70
C VAL A 21 4.41 24.28 14.68
N LEU A 22 3.76 23.61 13.76
CA LEU A 22 2.78 24.25 12.87
C LEU A 22 1.41 24.24 13.56
N LYS A 23 0.87 25.42 13.84
CA LYS A 23 -0.47 25.58 14.42
C LYS A 23 -1.51 25.50 13.32
N HIS A 24 -2.14 24.34 13.17
CA HIS A 24 -3.12 24.09 12.10
C HIS A 24 -4.57 24.16 12.61
N THR A 25 -4.93 23.31 13.57
CA THR A 25 -6.32 23.20 14.06
C THR A 25 -6.76 24.31 15.01
N GLY A 26 -5.85 25.16 15.47
CA GLY A 26 -6.13 26.18 16.48
C GLY A 26 -6.34 25.64 17.91
N ALA A 27 -6.19 24.32 18.11
CA ALA A 27 -6.31 23.72 19.44
C ALA A 27 -5.25 24.27 20.42
N ASN A 28 -5.64 24.34 21.70
CA ASN A 28 -4.69 24.67 22.75
C ASN A 28 -3.71 23.52 22.95
N ILE A 29 -2.42 23.82 22.81
CA ILE A 29 -1.31 22.88 22.97
C ILE A 29 -0.32 23.41 24.00
N ALA A 30 0.30 22.51 24.73
CA ALA A 30 1.39 22.85 25.61
C ALA A 30 2.65 23.19 24.78
N MET A 31 3.31 24.29 25.11
CA MET A 31 4.58 24.71 24.50
C MET A 31 5.64 24.78 25.60
N LYS A 32 6.79 24.13 25.38
CA LYS A 32 7.92 24.17 26.30
C LYS A 32 8.87 25.29 25.88
N GLU A 33 9.02 26.27 26.72
CA GLU A 33 9.94 27.41 26.50
C GLU A 33 11.38 26.93 26.25
N GLY A 34 12.06 27.54 25.29
CA GLY A 34 13.43 27.20 24.91
C GLY A 34 13.59 25.95 24.06
N ARG A 35 12.48 25.19 23.80
CA ARG A 35 12.47 24.02 22.94
C ARG A 35 11.47 24.16 21.81
N ASP A 36 10.25 24.61 22.10
CA ASP A 36 9.13 24.59 21.15
C ASP A 36 8.96 25.98 20.53
N TYR A 37 8.91 26.02 19.19
CA TYR A 37 8.78 27.26 18.43
C TYR A 37 7.66 27.12 17.41
N PHE A 38 6.82 28.15 17.26
CA PHE A 38 5.86 28.18 16.17
C PHE A 38 6.57 28.46 14.83
N VAL A 39 6.36 27.61 13.85
CA VAL A 39 6.94 27.72 12.50
C VAL A 39 6.63 29.08 11.88
N ASN A 40 5.37 29.53 11.97
CA ASN A 40 4.92 30.79 11.39
C ASN A 40 5.66 32.02 11.97
N ASP A 41 6.11 31.92 13.21
CA ASP A 41 6.87 33.02 13.81
C ASP A 41 8.33 33.03 13.35
N LEU A 42 8.92 31.85 13.15
CA LEU A 42 10.27 31.73 12.62
C LEU A 42 10.39 32.14 11.17
N LEU A 43 9.39 31.83 10.35
CA LEU A 43 9.40 32.11 8.91
C LEU A 43 9.32 33.60 8.58
N LYS A 44 8.87 34.47 9.50
CA LYS A 44 8.74 35.92 9.25
C LYS A 44 10.04 36.60 8.85
N ASP A 45 11.17 36.11 9.37
CA ASP A 45 12.49 36.69 9.20
C ASP A 45 13.41 35.84 8.30
N MET A 46 12.87 34.76 7.70
CA MET A 46 13.64 33.88 6.82
C MET A 46 13.72 34.43 5.41
N GLN A 47 14.87 34.19 4.77
CA GLN A 47 15.05 34.49 3.35
C GLN A 47 14.44 33.37 2.49
N GLU A 48 13.94 33.70 1.32
CA GLU A 48 13.33 32.73 0.40
C GLU A 48 14.40 31.91 -0.35
N ASP A 49 15.60 32.47 -0.55
CA ASP A 49 16.68 31.81 -1.25
C ASP A 49 17.42 30.82 -0.34
N PHE A 50 17.46 29.57 -0.74
CA PHE A 50 18.24 28.53 -0.07
C PHE A 50 19.02 27.70 -1.09
N VAL A 51 20.33 27.56 -0.87
CA VAL A 51 21.18 26.67 -1.70
C VAL A 51 21.11 25.25 -1.13
N ALA A 52 20.64 24.32 -1.95
CA ALA A 52 20.57 22.91 -1.53
C ALA A 52 21.96 22.36 -1.18
N GLU A 53 22.05 21.61 -0.09
CA GLU A 53 23.29 20.93 0.32
C GLU A 53 23.70 19.86 -0.68
N THR A 54 24.99 19.76 -0.95
CA THR A 54 25.54 18.72 -1.83
C THR A 54 25.66 17.41 -1.04
N MET A 55 24.94 16.38 -1.47
CA MET A 55 24.90 15.07 -0.82
C MET A 55 25.63 14.01 -1.65
N ASN A 56 26.27 13.04 -0.99
CA ASN A 56 26.69 11.82 -1.66
C ASN A 56 25.47 10.90 -1.92
N SER A 57 25.56 10.07 -2.97
CA SER A 57 24.47 9.16 -3.33
C SER A 57 24.11 8.18 -2.24
N GLU A 58 25.06 7.80 -1.38
CA GLU A 58 24.83 6.86 -0.27
C GLU A 58 24.61 7.55 1.09
N ASP A 59 24.57 8.90 1.13
CA ASP A 59 24.17 9.60 2.35
C ASP A 59 22.70 9.23 2.68
N PRO A 60 22.37 8.97 3.95
CA PRO A 60 20.99 8.69 4.37
C PRO A 60 20.04 9.83 3.98
N LEU A 61 18.94 9.48 3.30
CA LEU A 61 17.90 10.43 2.94
C LEU A 61 16.85 10.53 4.03
N PHE A 62 16.36 9.38 4.48
CA PHE A 62 15.41 9.27 5.59
C PHE A 62 15.46 7.89 6.25
N ILE A 63 14.87 7.82 7.43
CA ILE A 63 14.59 6.59 8.17
C ILE A 63 13.09 6.51 8.36
N LEU A 64 12.45 5.46 7.84
CA LEU A 64 11.02 5.24 8.02
C LEU A 64 10.77 3.99 8.86
N TYR A 65 10.08 4.17 9.99
CA TYR A 65 9.75 3.06 10.87
C TYR A 65 8.52 2.31 10.38
N THR A 66 8.65 0.98 10.30
CA THR A 66 7.55 0.07 9.97
C THR A 66 7.31 -0.90 11.12
N SER A 67 6.10 -1.45 11.20
CA SER A 67 5.81 -2.56 12.10
C SER A 67 6.69 -3.77 11.76
N GLY A 68 7.21 -4.43 12.76
CA GLY A 68 8.00 -5.66 12.57
C GLY A 68 7.20 -6.88 13.03
N SER A 69 7.31 -8.00 12.32
CA SER A 69 6.73 -9.29 12.72
C SER A 69 7.15 -9.74 14.14
N THR A 70 8.25 -9.20 14.67
CA THR A 70 8.76 -9.46 16.02
C THR A 70 8.27 -8.46 17.08
N GLY A 71 7.29 -7.61 16.76
CA GLY A 71 6.70 -6.62 17.68
C GLY A 71 7.49 -5.32 17.88
N LYS A 72 8.81 -5.28 17.58
CA LYS A 72 9.59 -4.03 17.63
C LYS A 72 9.59 -3.36 16.25
N PRO A 73 9.25 -2.07 16.15
CA PRO A 73 9.40 -1.33 14.90
C PRO A 73 10.83 -1.40 14.37
N LYS A 74 10.98 -1.40 13.05
CA LYS A 74 12.27 -1.37 12.35
C LYS A 74 12.39 -0.09 11.54
N GLY A 75 13.48 0.63 11.67
CA GLY A 75 13.76 1.84 10.92
C GLY A 75 14.41 1.50 9.57
N VAL A 76 13.64 1.52 8.50
CA VAL A 76 14.14 1.29 7.13
C VAL A 76 14.95 2.48 6.69
N VAL A 77 16.22 2.27 6.30
CA VAL A 77 17.12 3.32 5.85
C VAL A 77 17.17 3.35 4.33
N HIS A 78 16.83 4.49 3.75
CA HIS A 78 17.04 4.79 2.34
C HIS A 78 18.10 5.87 2.14
N THR A 79 18.86 5.76 1.04
CA THR A 79 19.93 6.69 0.68
C THR A 79 19.53 7.60 -0.48
N THR A 80 20.17 8.76 -0.56
CA THR A 80 19.75 9.89 -1.40
C THR A 80 19.70 9.52 -2.88
N GLY A 81 20.79 9.05 -3.46
CA GLY A 81 20.88 8.89 -4.92
C GLY A 81 20.02 7.75 -5.44
N GLY A 82 20.17 6.55 -4.87
CA GLY A 82 19.46 5.36 -5.34
C GLY A 82 17.95 5.47 -5.20
N TYR A 83 17.48 5.96 -4.05
CA TYR A 83 16.06 6.13 -3.82
C TYR A 83 15.42 7.15 -4.78
N MET A 84 16.05 8.34 -4.94
CA MET A 84 15.53 9.39 -5.80
C MET A 84 15.48 8.96 -7.27
N VAL A 85 16.53 8.31 -7.76
CA VAL A 85 16.58 7.79 -9.14
C VAL A 85 15.44 6.80 -9.38
N TYR A 86 15.23 5.86 -8.46
CA TYR A 86 14.22 4.83 -8.65
C TYR A 86 12.79 5.34 -8.46
N ALA A 87 12.57 6.24 -7.50
CA ALA A 87 11.26 6.86 -7.30
C ALA A 87 10.83 7.66 -8.54
N ASN A 88 11.74 8.46 -9.14
CA ASN A 88 11.45 9.17 -10.37
C ASN A 88 11.23 8.21 -11.56
N TYR A 89 12.12 7.22 -11.73
CA TYR A 89 12.00 6.21 -12.79
C TYR A 89 10.65 5.50 -12.74
N SER A 90 10.28 4.95 -11.58
CA SER A 90 9.04 4.20 -11.43
C SER A 90 7.80 5.09 -11.56
N PHE A 91 7.82 6.30 -11.00
CA PHE A 91 6.73 7.26 -11.16
C PHE A 91 6.47 7.58 -12.63
N SER A 92 7.49 8.04 -13.34
CA SER A 92 7.33 8.49 -14.73
C SER A 92 6.89 7.36 -15.66
N ASN A 93 7.44 6.14 -15.47
CA ASN A 93 7.15 5.02 -16.36
C ASN A 93 5.84 4.29 -16.02
N VAL A 94 5.50 4.12 -14.75
CA VAL A 94 4.25 3.43 -14.37
C VAL A 94 3.03 4.26 -14.75
N PHE A 95 3.03 5.54 -14.39
CA PHE A 95 1.89 6.42 -14.62
C PHE A 95 1.90 7.09 -16.01
N GLN A 96 2.98 6.95 -16.80
CA GLN A 96 3.15 7.64 -18.09
C GLN A 96 2.87 9.14 -17.95
N TYR A 97 3.41 9.73 -16.89
CA TYR A 97 3.22 11.14 -16.56
C TYR A 97 3.69 12.04 -17.71
N GLU A 98 2.88 12.99 -18.07
CA GLU A 98 3.18 14.03 -19.07
C GLU A 98 3.24 15.41 -18.39
N GLU A 99 4.09 16.29 -18.91
CA GLU A 99 4.21 17.66 -18.40
C GLU A 99 2.86 18.40 -18.45
N GLY A 100 2.46 18.98 -17.33
CA GLY A 100 1.18 19.64 -17.16
C GLY A 100 0.07 18.76 -16.57
N ASP A 101 0.27 17.46 -16.43
CA ASP A 101 -0.68 16.61 -15.75
C ASP A 101 -0.72 16.91 -14.25
N VAL A 102 -1.92 16.85 -13.68
CA VAL A 102 -2.14 16.90 -12.23
C VAL A 102 -2.20 15.47 -11.69
N TYR A 103 -1.27 15.18 -10.82
CA TYR A 103 -1.17 13.89 -10.14
C TYR A 103 -1.70 13.99 -8.71
N TRP A 104 -2.55 13.06 -8.33
CA TRP A 104 -3.08 12.98 -6.97
C TRP A 104 -2.96 11.58 -6.40
N CYS A 105 -2.15 11.46 -5.33
CA CYS A 105 -2.08 10.27 -4.48
C CYS A 105 -2.76 10.57 -3.14
N THR A 106 -3.68 9.72 -2.72
CA THR A 106 -4.46 9.91 -1.48
C THR A 106 -3.81 9.29 -0.25
N ALA A 107 -2.61 8.73 -0.37
CA ALA A 107 -1.89 8.13 0.75
C ALA A 107 -1.52 9.18 1.81
N ASP A 108 -1.38 8.73 3.05
CA ASP A 108 -0.82 9.54 4.13
C ASP A 108 0.67 9.78 3.87
N ILE A 109 1.11 11.02 4.06
CA ILE A 109 2.51 11.42 3.85
C ILE A 109 3.47 10.77 4.84
N GLY A 110 2.99 10.28 5.96
CA GLY A 110 3.77 9.53 6.95
C GLY A 110 4.14 8.10 6.53
N TRP A 111 3.48 7.57 5.47
CA TRP A 111 3.78 6.26 4.90
C TRP A 111 4.76 6.36 3.73
N ILE A 112 5.40 5.24 3.40
CA ILE A 112 6.35 5.20 2.27
C ILE A 112 5.68 5.63 0.95
N THR A 113 4.40 5.35 0.75
CA THR A 113 3.67 5.78 -0.44
C THR A 113 3.64 7.31 -0.56
N GLY A 114 3.44 8.02 0.55
CA GLY A 114 3.53 9.46 0.58
C GLY A 114 4.93 9.97 0.25
N HIS A 115 5.96 9.34 0.81
CA HIS A 115 7.35 9.68 0.48
C HIS A 115 7.64 9.48 -1.01
N SER A 116 7.46 8.26 -1.53
CA SER A 116 7.82 7.93 -2.91
C SER A 116 6.93 8.59 -3.95
N TYR A 117 5.61 8.66 -3.70
CA TYR A 117 4.61 9.01 -4.73
C TYR A 117 3.68 10.18 -4.36
N ILE A 118 4.02 10.98 -3.37
CA ILE A 118 3.50 12.35 -3.21
C ILE A 118 4.66 13.33 -3.36
N ILE A 119 5.82 13.03 -2.75
CA ILE A 119 6.95 13.94 -2.65
C ILE A 119 8.02 13.62 -3.70
N TYR A 120 8.82 12.55 -3.49
CA TYR A 120 10.05 12.38 -4.25
C TYR A 120 9.83 12.09 -5.73
N GLY A 121 9.07 11.08 -6.09
CA GLY A 121 8.83 10.70 -7.48
C GLY A 121 8.21 11.82 -8.31
N PRO A 122 7.03 12.34 -7.90
CA PRO A 122 6.37 13.42 -8.64
C PRO A 122 7.20 14.70 -8.74
N LEU A 123 7.80 15.18 -7.64
CA LEU A 123 8.56 16.44 -7.65
C LEU A 123 9.86 16.33 -8.47
N LEU A 124 10.52 15.18 -8.46
CA LEU A 124 11.68 14.91 -9.32
C LEU A 124 11.31 14.87 -10.80
N ALA A 125 10.08 14.46 -11.13
CA ALA A 125 9.55 14.50 -12.49
C ALA A 125 9.03 15.90 -12.90
N GLY A 126 9.07 16.89 -12.01
CA GLY A 126 8.48 18.21 -12.24
C GLY A 126 6.95 18.22 -12.24
N ALA A 127 6.32 17.22 -11.64
CA ALA A 127 4.87 17.07 -11.65
C ALA A 127 4.16 18.03 -10.70
N THR A 128 2.94 18.43 -11.09
CA THR A 128 2.00 19.00 -10.14
C THR A 128 1.40 17.88 -9.30
N THR A 129 1.82 17.79 -8.03
CA THR A 129 1.34 16.80 -7.07
C THR A 129 0.41 17.44 -6.05
N MET A 130 -0.64 16.71 -5.66
CA MET A 130 -1.62 17.19 -4.70
C MET A 130 -1.49 16.44 -3.36
N MET A 131 -1.64 17.20 -2.26
CA MET A 131 -1.82 16.67 -0.92
C MET A 131 -3.23 16.97 -0.43
N PHE A 132 -3.90 15.98 0.12
CA PHE A 132 -5.26 16.08 0.60
C PHE A 132 -5.32 15.85 2.11
N GLU A 133 -5.92 16.79 2.82
CA GLU A 133 -6.21 16.67 4.24
C GLU A 133 -7.69 16.36 4.43
N GLY A 134 -8.01 15.13 4.69
CA GLY A 134 -9.38 14.68 4.88
C GLY A 134 -9.55 13.18 4.73
N VAL A 135 -10.81 12.76 4.73
CA VAL A 135 -11.20 11.37 4.49
C VAL A 135 -12.12 11.29 3.26
N PRO A 136 -12.17 10.15 2.56
CA PRO A 136 -12.89 10.04 1.28
C PRO A 136 -14.41 10.30 1.40
N THR A 137 -14.98 10.12 2.59
CA THR A 137 -16.42 10.17 2.86
C THR A 137 -16.87 11.44 3.59
N TYR A 138 -16.04 12.48 3.69
CA TYR A 138 -16.43 13.73 4.34
C TYR A 138 -16.28 14.94 3.39
N PRO A 139 -17.32 15.79 3.26
CA PRO A 139 -18.63 15.77 3.94
C PRO A 139 -19.55 14.64 3.47
N ASP A 140 -19.29 14.06 2.30
CA ASP A 140 -19.97 12.91 1.72
C ASP A 140 -19.03 12.13 0.79
N ALA A 141 -19.49 11.01 0.22
CA ALA A 141 -18.69 10.14 -0.64
C ALA A 141 -18.40 10.73 -2.05
N GLY A 142 -18.92 11.91 -2.36
CA GLY A 142 -18.60 12.67 -3.57
C GLY A 142 -17.29 13.45 -3.45
N ARG A 143 -16.70 13.55 -2.25
CA ARG A 143 -15.55 14.43 -1.99
C ARG A 143 -14.36 14.19 -2.91
N PHE A 144 -13.99 12.94 -3.16
CA PHE A 144 -12.87 12.62 -4.06
C PHE A 144 -13.19 13.02 -5.50
N TRP A 145 -14.40 12.79 -5.94
CA TRP A 145 -14.84 13.09 -7.30
C TRP A 145 -14.93 14.59 -7.55
N GLN A 146 -15.38 15.33 -6.54
CA GLN A 146 -15.35 16.80 -6.56
C GLN A 146 -13.92 17.31 -6.75
N ILE A 147 -12.95 16.78 -6.00
CA ILE A 147 -11.54 17.18 -6.13
C ILE A 147 -11.00 16.87 -7.54
N VAL A 148 -11.30 15.68 -8.07
CA VAL A 148 -10.91 15.30 -9.43
C VAL A 148 -11.44 16.31 -10.45
N GLN A 149 -12.72 16.69 -10.33
CA GLN A 149 -13.35 17.67 -11.22
C GLN A 149 -12.74 19.07 -11.06
N ASP A 150 -12.62 19.55 -9.83
CA ASP A 150 -12.25 20.95 -9.55
C ASP A 150 -10.78 21.22 -9.91
N PHE A 151 -9.91 20.25 -9.69
CA PHE A 151 -8.47 20.36 -9.97
C PHE A 151 -8.05 19.70 -11.29
N LYS A 152 -8.99 19.13 -12.04
CA LYS A 152 -8.72 18.44 -13.32
C LYS A 152 -7.63 17.39 -13.20
N VAL A 153 -7.75 16.53 -12.18
CA VAL A 153 -6.79 15.47 -11.91
C VAL A 153 -6.69 14.53 -13.11
N ASN A 154 -5.47 14.23 -13.54
CA ASN A 154 -5.17 13.34 -14.66
C ASN A 154 -4.78 11.94 -14.19
N VAL A 155 -4.03 11.85 -13.11
CA VAL A 155 -3.58 10.58 -12.52
C VAL A 155 -4.09 10.49 -11.09
N PHE A 156 -4.88 9.46 -10.81
CA PHE A 156 -5.47 9.23 -9.48
C PHE A 156 -4.98 7.90 -8.89
N TYR A 157 -4.26 7.96 -7.77
CA TYR A 157 -3.60 6.84 -7.12
C TYR A 157 -4.09 6.69 -5.68
N THR A 158 -4.72 5.57 -5.35
CA THR A 158 -5.40 5.38 -4.05
C THR A 158 -5.35 3.94 -3.58
N ALA A 159 -5.78 3.69 -2.34
CA ALA A 159 -5.86 2.34 -1.78
C ALA A 159 -7.16 1.62 -2.17
N PRO A 160 -7.14 0.30 -2.42
CA PRO A 160 -8.35 -0.50 -2.64
C PRO A 160 -9.40 -0.36 -1.53
N THR A 161 -9.01 -0.23 -0.27
CA THR A 161 -9.94 0.06 0.85
C THR A 161 -10.74 1.35 0.60
N ALA A 162 -10.13 2.42 0.10
CA ALA A 162 -10.86 3.65 -0.22
C ALA A 162 -11.84 3.44 -1.39
N ILE A 163 -11.44 2.64 -2.39
CA ILE A 163 -12.31 2.30 -3.53
C ILE A 163 -13.53 1.52 -3.06
N ARG A 164 -13.35 0.47 -2.24
CA ARG A 164 -14.46 -0.32 -1.66
C ARG A 164 -15.41 0.53 -0.83
N ALA A 165 -14.86 1.40 0.03
CA ALA A 165 -15.67 2.30 0.84
C ALA A 165 -16.53 3.25 0.00
N LEU A 166 -15.96 3.81 -1.08
CA LEU A 166 -16.70 4.69 -2.00
C LEU A 166 -17.72 3.93 -2.85
N GLN A 167 -17.39 2.72 -3.30
CA GLN A 167 -18.32 1.83 -3.99
C GLN A 167 -19.53 1.50 -3.11
N ALA A 168 -19.32 1.16 -1.85
CA ALA A 168 -20.39 0.85 -0.90
C ALA A 168 -21.34 2.02 -0.64
N CYS A 169 -20.90 3.28 -0.81
CA CYS A 169 -21.75 4.46 -0.69
C CYS A 169 -22.70 4.67 -1.89
N GLY A 170 -22.47 3.96 -3.00
CA GLY A 170 -23.34 3.98 -4.18
C GLY A 170 -22.84 4.84 -5.34
N ASP A 171 -23.23 4.44 -6.54
CA ASP A 171 -22.76 5.02 -7.80
C ASP A 171 -23.21 6.47 -8.06
N HIS A 172 -24.24 6.96 -7.36
CA HIS A 172 -24.74 8.31 -7.58
C HIS A 172 -23.65 9.36 -7.29
N PHE A 173 -22.85 9.17 -6.23
CA PHE A 173 -21.77 10.09 -5.90
C PHE A 173 -20.74 10.24 -7.03
N VAL A 174 -20.28 9.15 -7.62
CA VAL A 174 -19.30 9.21 -8.72
C VAL A 174 -19.92 9.75 -10.02
N ASN A 175 -21.22 9.59 -10.22
CA ASN A 175 -21.91 10.04 -11.43
C ASN A 175 -22.27 11.53 -11.42
N GLU A 176 -22.21 12.22 -10.28
CA GLU A 176 -22.52 13.64 -10.16
C GLU A 176 -21.38 14.55 -10.65
N TYR A 177 -20.18 14.00 -10.84
CA TYR A 177 -18.97 14.79 -11.16
C TYR A 177 -18.39 14.48 -12.53
N ASP A 178 -17.75 15.48 -13.13
CA ASP A 178 -16.99 15.32 -14.37
C ASP A 178 -15.59 14.75 -14.10
N LEU A 179 -15.40 13.49 -14.43
CA LEU A 179 -14.14 12.78 -14.29
C LEU A 179 -13.37 12.67 -15.62
N SER A 180 -13.75 13.40 -16.64
CA SER A 180 -13.18 13.30 -17.99
C SER A 180 -11.71 13.70 -18.10
N SER A 181 -11.19 14.38 -17.08
CA SER A 181 -9.74 14.70 -16.98
C SER A 181 -8.87 13.49 -16.64
N LEU A 182 -9.44 12.43 -16.06
CA LEU A 182 -8.67 11.25 -15.68
C LEU A 182 -8.11 10.54 -16.92
N LYS A 183 -6.81 10.23 -16.87
CA LYS A 183 -6.06 9.48 -17.87
C LYS A 183 -5.60 8.13 -17.32
N VAL A 184 -5.20 8.07 -16.05
CA VAL A 184 -4.65 6.88 -15.39
C VAL A 184 -5.23 6.75 -13.99
N LEU A 185 -5.62 5.52 -13.65
CA LEU A 185 -6.01 5.12 -12.31
C LEU A 185 -4.94 4.20 -11.72
N GLY A 186 -4.69 4.28 -10.42
CA GLY A 186 -3.73 3.39 -9.78
C GLY A 186 -4.18 2.90 -8.42
N THR A 187 -3.67 1.73 -8.02
CA THR A 187 -3.95 1.11 -6.72
C THR A 187 -2.67 0.76 -5.99
N VAL A 188 -2.68 0.87 -4.66
CA VAL A 188 -1.51 0.69 -3.81
C VAL A 188 -1.88 0.21 -2.40
N GLY A 189 -0.95 -0.52 -1.80
CA GLY A 189 -0.93 -0.84 -0.37
C GLY A 189 -1.49 -2.21 -0.02
N GLU A 190 -2.42 -2.71 -0.80
CA GLU A 190 -3.02 -4.03 -0.67
C GLU A 190 -3.48 -4.56 -2.04
N PRO A 191 -3.65 -5.87 -2.22
CA PRO A 191 -4.26 -6.40 -3.44
C PRO A 191 -5.69 -5.88 -3.62
N ILE A 192 -6.04 -5.48 -4.84
CA ILE A 192 -7.42 -5.11 -5.17
C ILE A 192 -8.22 -6.36 -5.55
N ASN A 193 -9.43 -6.49 -5.01
CA ASN A 193 -10.36 -7.55 -5.42
C ASN A 193 -11.01 -7.25 -6.77
N GLU A 194 -11.51 -8.28 -7.43
CA GLU A 194 -12.03 -8.20 -8.81
C GLU A 194 -13.23 -7.25 -8.94
N GLU A 195 -14.13 -7.28 -7.96
CA GLU A 195 -15.32 -6.43 -7.94
C GLU A 195 -14.96 -4.94 -7.87
N ALA A 196 -14.09 -4.56 -6.92
CA ALA A 196 -13.61 -3.18 -6.79
C ALA A 196 -12.82 -2.73 -8.01
N TRP A 197 -12.02 -3.63 -8.62
CA TRP A 197 -11.29 -3.35 -9.85
C TRP A 197 -12.26 -3.02 -11.00
N HIS A 198 -13.30 -3.83 -11.19
CA HIS A 198 -14.32 -3.58 -12.23
C HIS A 198 -15.10 -2.30 -11.97
N TRP A 199 -15.52 -2.04 -10.73
CA TRP A 199 -16.19 -0.80 -10.38
C TRP A 199 -15.30 0.42 -10.66
N TYR A 200 -14.04 0.36 -10.28
CA TYR A 200 -13.05 1.42 -10.50
C TYR A 200 -12.84 1.69 -11.99
N ASN A 201 -12.70 0.62 -12.78
CA ASN A 201 -12.58 0.73 -14.23
C ASN A 201 -13.85 1.30 -14.90
N GLU A 202 -15.03 0.82 -14.51
CA GLU A 202 -16.28 1.16 -15.20
C GLU A 202 -16.88 2.48 -14.74
N LYS A 203 -16.90 2.73 -13.44
CA LYS A 203 -17.58 3.89 -12.86
C LYS A 203 -16.67 5.12 -12.78
N VAL A 204 -15.43 4.94 -12.38
CA VAL A 204 -14.45 6.03 -12.26
C VAL A 204 -13.74 6.25 -13.61
N GLY A 205 -13.08 5.23 -14.13
CA GLY A 205 -12.31 5.30 -15.38
C GLY A 205 -13.13 5.31 -16.65
N LYS A 206 -14.45 5.04 -16.58
CA LYS A 206 -15.37 4.94 -17.74
C LYS A 206 -14.83 4.00 -18.86
N LYS A 207 -14.04 2.98 -18.48
CA LYS A 207 -13.32 2.02 -19.36
C LYS A 207 -12.28 2.67 -20.29
N ASN A 208 -11.91 3.93 -20.02
CA ASN A 208 -10.96 4.67 -20.84
C ASN A 208 -9.61 4.88 -20.14
N CYS A 209 -9.56 4.66 -18.81
CA CYS A 209 -8.34 4.83 -18.02
C CYS A 209 -7.71 3.47 -17.69
N PRO A 210 -6.46 3.21 -18.06
CA PRO A 210 -5.76 2.03 -17.58
C PRO A 210 -5.64 2.07 -16.04
N ILE A 211 -5.80 0.91 -15.39
CA ILE A 211 -5.56 0.74 -13.95
C ILE A 211 -4.18 0.15 -13.76
N VAL A 212 -3.28 0.89 -13.13
CA VAL A 212 -1.98 0.38 -12.70
C VAL A 212 -2.10 -0.12 -11.26
N ASP A 213 -2.20 -1.44 -11.11
CA ASP A 213 -2.16 -2.11 -9.81
C ASP A 213 -0.70 -2.35 -9.43
N THR A 214 -0.24 -1.75 -8.33
CA THR A 214 1.17 -1.68 -8.02
C THR A 214 1.53 -2.53 -6.81
N TRP A 215 2.59 -3.33 -6.93
CA TRP A 215 3.19 -4.00 -5.79
C TRP A 215 4.58 -3.47 -5.50
N TRP A 216 4.82 -3.14 -4.25
CA TRP A 216 6.09 -2.71 -3.69
C TRP A 216 6.00 -2.60 -2.17
N GLN A 217 7.11 -2.32 -1.51
CA GLN A 217 7.24 -2.28 -0.06
C GLN A 217 8.00 -1.03 0.38
N THR A 218 7.94 -0.70 1.68
CA THR A 218 8.81 0.33 2.27
C THR A 218 10.28 0.04 1.96
N GLU A 219 10.67 -1.21 2.05
CA GLU A 219 12.02 -1.71 1.83
C GLU A 219 12.47 -1.62 0.37
N THR A 220 11.54 -1.71 -0.57
CA THR A 220 11.88 -1.56 -1.99
C THR A 220 12.03 -0.11 -2.42
N GLY A 221 11.44 0.83 -1.69
CA GLY A 221 11.53 2.27 -1.94
C GLY A 221 10.75 2.77 -3.14
N GLY A 222 10.23 1.87 -3.98
CA GLY A 222 9.43 2.17 -5.15
C GLY A 222 8.80 0.94 -5.76
N ILE A 223 7.93 1.14 -6.76
CA ILE A 223 7.14 0.11 -7.45
C ILE A 223 8.07 -0.89 -8.13
N MET A 224 7.83 -2.18 -7.89
CA MET A 224 8.61 -3.29 -8.45
C MET A 224 7.83 -4.06 -9.52
N ILE A 225 6.52 -4.24 -9.30
CA ILE A 225 5.63 -4.95 -10.21
C ILE A 225 4.44 -4.04 -10.49
N SER A 226 4.15 -3.77 -11.75
CA SER A 226 2.99 -2.98 -12.19
C SER A 226 2.82 -3.06 -13.69
N PRO A 227 1.61 -2.96 -14.24
CA PRO A 227 1.47 -2.59 -15.63
C PRO A 227 1.99 -1.17 -15.85
N LEU A 228 2.46 -0.89 -17.06
CA LEU A 228 2.77 0.46 -17.52
C LEU A 228 1.51 1.01 -18.20
N ALA A 229 1.03 2.18 -17.75
CA ALA A 229 -0.24 2.74 -18.21
C ALA A 229 -0.31 2.87 -19.73
N GLY A 230 -1.34 2.26 -20.35
CA GLY A 230 -1.54 2.30 -21.79
C GLY A 230 -0.54 1.49 -22.65
N ILE A 231 0.46 0.84 -22.04
CA ILE A 231 1.52 0.08 -22.71
C ILE A 231 1.35 -1.42 -22.46
N SER A 232 1.22 -1.81 -21.18
CA SER A 232 1.12 -3.21 -20.79
C SER A 232 -0.33 -3.70 -20.80
N ALA A 233 -0.50 -5.02 -21.00
CA ALA A 233 -1.80 -5.66 -20.78
C ALA A 233 -2.20 -5.55 -19.29
N LEU A 234 -3.48 -5.31 -19.07
CA LEU A 234 -4.08 -5.21 -17.74
C LEU A 234 -4.80 -6.52 -17.41
N LYS A 235 -4.76 -6.92 -16.15
CA LYS A 235 -5.49 -8.08 -15.64
C LYS A 235 -6.01 -7.77 -14.24
N PRO A 236 -7.32 -7.89 -13.99
CA PRO A 236 -7.89 -7.67 -12.68
C PRO A 236 -7.17 -8.47 -11.58
N CYS A 237 -6.88 -7.86 -10.45
CA CYS A 237 -6.20 -8.47 -9.29
C CYS A 237 -4.73 -8.87 -9.52
N TYR A 238 -4.11 -8.47 -10.61
CA TYR A 238 -2.71 -8.76 -10.91
C TYR A 238 -1.89 -7.47 -10.95
N ALA A 239 -0.77 -7.45 -10.24
CA ALA A 239 0.25 -6.43 -10.43
C ALA A 239 1.00 -6.60 -11.77
N THR A 240 0.78 -7.68 -12.47
CA THR A 240 1.20 -8.06 -13.81
C THR A 240 2.70 -8.35 -13.95
N LEU A 241 3.50 -7.46 -14.52
CA LEU A 241 4.89 -7.73 -14.86
C LEU A 241 5.87 -6.90 -13.99
N PRO A 242 7.06 -7.43 -13.69
CA PRO A 242 8.09 -6.63 -13.07
C PRO A 242 8.50 -5.46 -13.96
N LEU A 243 8.83 -4.32 -13.34
CA LEU A 243 9.35 -3.18 -14.08
C LEU A 243 10.70 -3.53 -14.77
N PRO A 244 11.02 -2.91 -15.91
CA PRO A 244 12.30 -3.13 -16.56
C PRO A 244 13.48 -2.92 -15.59
N GLY A 245 14.39 -3.89 -15.54
CA GLY A 245 15.50 -3.93 -14.59
C GLY A 245 15.24 -4.74 -13.32
N ILE A 246 13.98 -5.11 -13.04
CA ILE A 246 13.62 -5.96 -11.91
C ILE A 246 13.50 -7.42 -12.36
N GLN A 247 14.22 -8.33 -11.71
CA GLN A 247 14.14 -9.75 -11.97
C GLN A 247 13.64 -10.49 -10.72
N LEU A 248 12.53 -11.20 -10.89
CA LEU A 248 11.87 -11.90 -9.82
C LEU A 248 12.19 -13.40 -9.86
N ALA A 249 12.11 -14.05 -8.71
CA ALA A 249 12.06 -15.49 -8.53
C ALA A 249 10.88 -15.87 -7.64
N LEU A 250 10.26 -16.98 -7.94
CA LEU A 250 9.38 -17.67 -7.00
C LEU A 250 10.16 -18.85 -6.40
N MET A 251 10.24 -18.89 -5.06
CA MET A 251 11.03 -19.89 -4.34
C MET A 251 10.11 -20.88 -3.62
N ASP A 252 10.48 -22.14 -3.65
CA ASP A 252 9.82 -23.16 -2.82
C ASP A 252 10.32 -23.13 -1.35
N SER A 253 9.74 -23.99 -0.50
CA SER A 253 10.13 -24.12 0.89
C SER A 253 11.53 -24.73 1.10
N GLU A 254 12.09 -25.35 0.06
CA GLU A 254 13.42 -25.98 0.08
C GLU A 254 14.52 -25.06 -0.41
N GLY A 255 14.15 -23.85 -0.90
CA GLY A 255 15.07 -22.86 -1.42
C GLY A 255 15.39 -23.00 -2.90
N ASN A 256 14.60 -23.76 -3.66
CA ASN A 256 14.77 -23.88 -5.10
C ASN A 256 13.91 -22.88 -5.85
N GLU A 257 14.41 -22.32 -6.95
CA GLU A 257 13.63 -21.47 -7.83
C GLU A 257 12.62 -22.31 -8.65
N ILE A 258 11.34 -21.97 -8.52
CA ILE A 258 10.24 -22.58 -9.26
C ILE A 258 10.22 -22.04 -10.70
N GLN A 259 10.43 -22.93 -11.66
CA GLN A 259 10.47 -22.59 -13.08
C GLN A 259 9.08 -22.71 -13.74
N GLY A 260 8.92 -22.04 -14.90
CA GLY A 260 7.71 -22.11 -15.71
C GLY A 260 6.60 -21.18 -15.23
N ASN A 261 5.41 -21.37 -15.78
CA ASN A 261 4.21 -20.59 -15.50
C ASN A 261 3.15 -21.46 -14.81
N ASP A 262 2.08 -20.82 -14.33
CA ASP A 262 1.02 -21.45 -13.52
C ASP A 262 1.59 -22.08 -12.22
N VAL A 263 2.42 -21.31 -11.54
CA VAL A 263 3.14 -21.70 -10.34
C VAL A 263 2.96 -20.69 -9.22
N GLU A 264 3.13 -21.12 -7.99
CA GLU A 264 3.06 -20.30 -6.78
C GLU A 264 4.27 -20.56 -5.88
N GLY A 265 4.74 -19.53 -5.21
CA GLY A 265 5.88 -19.61 -4.30
C GLY A 265 6.14 -18.32 -3.54
N ASN A 266 7.20 -18.30 -2.78
CA ASN A 266 7.68 -17.13 -2.06
C ASN A 266 8.35 -16.16 -3.01
N LEU A 267 7.88 -14.91 -3.03
CA LEU A 267 8.40 -13.89 -3.93
C LEU A 267 9.78 -13.40 -3.48
N CYS A 268 10.74 -13.45 -4.40
CA CYS A 268 12.09 -12.94 -4.20
C CYS A 268 12.53 -12.06 -5.38
N VAL A 269 13.49 -11.16 -5.11
CA VAL A 269 14.16 -10.35 -6.14
C VAL A 269 15.60 -10.82 -6.29
N LYS A 270 16.03 -11.10 -7.54
CA LYS A 270 17.34 -11.72 -7.85
C LYS A 270 18.51 -10.78 -7.73
N PHE A 271 18.33 -9.51 -8.09
CA PHE A 271 19.43 -8.54 -8.19
C PHE A 271 19.09 -7.25 -7.45
N PRO A 272 20.11 -6.54 -6.94
CA PRO A 272 19.93 -5.22 -6.35
C PRO A 272 19.31 -4.23 -7.34
N TRP A 273 18.53 -3.30 -6.82
CA TRP A 273 17.98 -2.15 -7.55
C TRP A 273 18.34 -0.86 -6.81
N PRO A 274 18.25 0.31 -7.45
CA PRO A 274 18.79 1.55 -6.86
C PRO A 274 18.21 1.91 -5.49
N SER A 275 16.92 1.74 -5.27
CA SER A 275 16.24 2.07 -4.01
C SER A 275 16.10 0.91 -3.00
N MET A 276 16.85 -0.17 -3.20
CA MET A 276 16.86 -1.28 -2.23
C MET A 276 17.23 -0.77 -0.82
N ILE A 277 16.56 -1.28 0.21
CA ILE A 277 16.90 -1.02 1.61
C ILE A 277 18.43 -1.13 1.83
N ARG A 278 19.02 -0.15 2.50
CA ARG A 278 20.44 -0.21 2.86
C ARG A 278 20.71 -0.88 4.19
N SER A 279 19.81 -0.66 5.16
CA SER A 279 19.92 -1.22 6.51
C SER A 279 18.63 -1.03 7.29
N THR A 280 18.54 -1.71 8.40
CA THR A 280 17.68 -1.31 9.52
C THR A 280 18.50 -0.42 10.45
N TRP A 281 18.00 0.76 10.76
CA TRP A 281 18.69 1.74 11.60
C TRP A 281 19.09 1.16 12.95
N GLY A 282 20.38 1.21 13.25
CA GLY A 282 20.95 0.70 14.51
C GLY A 282 20.98 -0.83 14.61
N ASP A 283 20.53 -1.58 13.59
CA ASP A 283 20.47 -3.05 13.62
C ASP A 283 20.62 -3.66 12.23
N HIS A 284 21.83 -3.62 11.68
CA HIS A 284 22.11 -4.15 10.35
C HIS A 284 21.92 -5.67 10.26
N GLU A 285 22.24 -6.40 11.32
CA GLU A 285 22.05 -7.86 11.34
C GLU A 285 20.57 -8.24 11.23
N ARG A 286 19.67 -7.46 11.81
CA ARG A 286 18.24 -7.62 11.62
C ARG A 286 17.83 -7.48 10.15
N CYS A 287 18.39 -6.50 9.43
CA CYS A 287 18.14 -6.34 8.01
C CYS A 287 18.57 -7.59 7.22
N LYS A 288 19.80 -8.09 7.46
CA LYS A 288 20.31 -9.30 6.82
C LYS A 288 19.44 -10.52 7.11
N ASN A 289 19.11 -10.71 8.37
CA ASN A 289 18.33 -11.87 8.81
C ASN A 289 16.91 -11.87 8.27
N THR A 290 16.29 -10.70 8.14
CA THR A 290 14.92 -10.58 7.66
C THR A 290 14.82 -10.78 6.15
N TYR A 291 15.73 -10.19 5.37
CA TYR A 291 15.56 -10.07 3.93
C TYR A 291 16.53 -10.89 3.09
N PHE A 292 17.65 -11.35 3.65
CA PHE A 292 18.73 -11.96 2.87
C PHE A 292 19.21 -13.32 3.39
N SER A 293 18.62 -13.83 4.50
CA SER A 293 19.04 -15.11 5.08
C SER A 293 18.18 -16.28 4.62
N ALA A 294 16.92 -16.05 4.25
CA ALA A 294 15.99 -17.11 3.87
C ALA A 294 16.36 -17.77 2.54
N TYR A 295 16.84 -16.98 1.59
CA TYR A 295 17.23 -17.43 0.24
C TYR A 295 18.55 -16.80 -0.16
N GLU A 296 19.56 -17.65 -0.37
CA GLU A 296 20.90 -17.19 -0.68
C GLU A 296 20.94 -16.32 -1.97
N ASN A 297 21.60 -15.17 -1.89
CA ASN A 297 21.73 -14.19 -2.98
C ASN A 297 20.41 -13.59 -3.50
N HIS A 298 19.32 -13.70 -2.74
CA HIS A 298 18.02 -13.11 -3.09
C HIS A 298 17.54 -12.16 -1.99
N TYR A 299 16.83 -11.11 -2.40
CA TYR A 299 16.02 -10.34 -1.48
C TYR A 299 14.68 -11.04 -1.30
N PHE A 300 14.39 -11.50 -0.10
CA PHE A 300 13.11 -12.12 0.26
C PHE A 300 12.10 -11.06 0.67
N THR A 301 10.98 -11.00 -0.02
CA THR A 301 9.96 -9.96 0.20
C THR A 301 9.08 -10.25 1.41
N GLY A 302 8.96 -11.50 1.83
CA GLY A 302 7.98 -11.94 2.82
C GLY A 302 6.56 -12.05 2.27
N ASP A 303 6.38 -11.96 0.95
CA ASP A 303 5.09 -12.11 0.27
C ASP A 303 5.05 -13.43 -0.51
N GLY A 304 3.88 -14.08 -0.50
CA GLY A 304 3.54 -15.15 -1.43
C GLY A 304 3.08 -14.57 -2.76
N CYS A 305 3.33 -15.28 -3.85
CA CYS A 305 3.01 -14.81 -5.18
C CYS A 305 2.72 -15.96 -6.14
N LYS A 306 1.71 -15.77 -6.98
CA LYS A 306 1.40 -16.64 -8.11
C LYS A 306 1.87 -16.00 -9.41
N ARG A 307 2.53 -16.80 -10.27
CA ARG A 307 2.79 -16.47 -11.68
C ARG A 307 1.89 -17.34 -12.53
N ASP A 308 0.95 -16.71 -13.25
CA ASP A 308 -0.04 -17.42 -14.03
C ASP A 308 0.53 -17.95 -15.37
N GLN A 309 -0.35 -18.57 -16.19
CA GLN A 309 0.02 -19.13 -17.49
C GLN A 309 0.55 -18.09 -18.48
N ASP A 310 0.17 -16.82 -18.32
CA ASP A 310 0.62 -15.69 -19.17
C ASP A 310 1.92 -15.06 -18.65
N GLY A 311 2.44 -15.55 -17.51
CA GLY A 311 3.64 -15.01 -16.84
C GLY A 311 3.37 -13.79 -15.99
N MET A 312 2.10 -13.45 -15.71
CA MET A 312 1.73 -12.31 -14.88
C MET A 312 1.72 -12.68 -13.40
N TYR A 313 2.14 -11.73 -12.56
CA TYR A 313 2.30 -11.91 -11.12
C TYR A 313 1.09 -11.36 -10.35
N ARG A 314 0.58 -12.18 -9.44
CA ARG A 314 -0.43 -11.83 -8.45
C ARG A 314 0.10 -12.09 -7.05
N ILE A 315 0.04 -11.10 -6.19
CA ILE A 315 0.40 -11.26 -4.78
C ILE A 315 -0.72 -12.01 -4.07
N THR A 316 -0.37 -13.07 -3.33
CA THR A 316 -1.32 -13.94 -2.63
C THR A 316 -1.41 -13.63 -1.13
N GLY A 317 -0.59 -12.70 -0.63
CA GLY A 317 -0.56 -12.25 0.75
C GLY A 317 0.81 -12.37 1.40
N ARG A 318 0.88 -12.03 2.68
CA ARG A 318 2.11 -12.17 3.46
C ARG A 318 2.37 -13.64 3.80
N VAL A 319 3.63 -14.06 3.74
CA VAL A 319 4.03 -15.43 4.11
C VAL A 319 3.85 -15.67 5.61
N ASP A 320 3.97 -14.64 6.43
CA ASP A 320 3.71 -14.64 7.88
C ASP A 320 2.21 -14.58 8.23
N ASP A 321 1.34 -14.16 7.29
CA ASP A 321 -0.12 -14.14 7.44
C ASP A 321 -0.79 -15.41 6.88
N VAL A 322 -0.04 -16.46 6.67
CA VAL A 322 -0.55 -17.76 6.20
C VAL A 322 -1.10 -18.57 7.37
N ILE A 323 -2.30 -19.11 7.19
CA ILE A 323 -2.96 -19.99 8.14
C ILE A 323 -2.71 -21.45 7.74
N ASN A 324 -2.20 -22.26 8.66
CA ASN A 324 -1.99 -23.70 8.43
C ASN A 324 -3.19 -24.50 8.92
N VAL A 325 -4.13 -24.78 8.03
CA VAL A 325 -5.35 -25.56 8.34
C VAL A 325 -5.16 -26.99 7.89
N SER A 326 -5.10 -27.92 8.84
CA SER A 326 -4.97 -29.37 8.56
C SER A 326 -3.80 -29.72 7.61
N GLY A 327 -2.69 -29.00 7.71
CA GLY A 327 -1.51 -29.18 6.86
C GLY A 327 -1.55 -28.43 5.51
N HIS A 328 -2.62 -27.71 5.21
CA HIS A 328 -2.71 -26.84 4.04
C HIS A 328 -2.40 -25.41 4.43
N ARG A 329 -1.56 -24.74 3.62
CA ARG A 329 -1.26 -23.32 3.77
C ARG A 329 -2.28 -22.51 2.98
N LEU A 330 -2.99 -21.63 3.68
CA LEU A 330 -4.02 -20.77 3.10
C LEU A 330 -3.64 -19.31 3.39
N GLY A 331 -3.56 -18.49 2.35
CA GLY A 331 -3.33 -17.05 2.51
C GLY A 331 -4.58 -16.36 3.08
N THR A 332 -4.39 -15.47 4.06
CA THR A 332 -5.51 -14.70 4.62
C THR A 332 -6.18 -13.87 3.54
N ALA A 333 -5.41 -13.17 2.71
CA ALA A 333 -5.90 -12.35 1.61
C ALA A 333 -6.75 -13.13 0.60
N GLU A 334 -6.40 -14.38 0.30
CA GLU A 334 -7.18 -15.23 -0.61
C GLU A 334 -8.55 -15.58 -0.02
N ILE A 335 -8.61 -15.82 1.30
CA ILE A 335 -9.86 -16.10 2.01
C ILE A 335 -10.70 -14.82 2.10
N GLU A 336 -10.09 -13.67 2.38
CA GLU A 336 -10.73 -12.37 2.41
C GLU A 336 -11.33 -12.02 1.05
N ASP A 337 -10.59 -12.21 -0.04
CA ASP A 337 -11.10 -12.04 -1.40
C ASP A 337 -12.34 -12.89 -1.67
N ALA A 338 -12.31 -14.16 -1.24
CA ALA A 338 -13.43 -15.07 -1.43
C ALA A 338 -14.65 -14.68 -0.57
N ILE A 339 -14.44 -14.14 0.62
CA ILE A 339 -15.49 -13.62 1.50
C ILE A 339 -16.10 -12.35 0.89
N ASN A 340 -15.26 -11.43 0.39
CA ASN A 340 -15.67 -10.14 -0.15
C ASN A 340 -16.42 -10.24 -1.49
N GLN A 341 -16.43 -11.40 -2.16
CA GLN A 341 -17.31 -11.67 -3.30
C GLN A 341 -18.78 -11.87 -2.90
N ASN A 342 -19.09 -11.87 -1.61
CA ASN A 342 -20.47 -11.89 -1.14
C ASN A 342 -21.03 -10.47 -1.11
N GLU A 343 -22.10 -10.22 -1.87
CA GLU A 343 -22.74 -8.88 -1.99
C GLU A 343 -23.19 -8.28 -0.66
N ALA A 344 -23.38 -9.11 0.39
CA ALA A 344 -23.74 -8.65 1.71
C ALA A 344 -22.53 -8.17 2.54
N ILE A 345 -21.29 -8.32 2.05
CA ILE A 345 -20.08 -7.99 2.78
C ILE A 345 -19.35 -6.84 2.11
N VAL A 346 -19.07 -5.80 2.87
CA VAL A 346 -18.33 -4.61 2.43
C VAL A 346 -16.82 -4.84 2.55
N GLU A 347 -16.39 -5.47 3.66
CA GLU A 347 -14.98 -5.73 3.95
C GLU A 347 -14.85 -6.92 4.90
N SER A 348 -13.75 -7.64 4.78
CA SER A 348 -13.40 -8.71 5.72
C SER A 348 -11.94 -8.69 6.11
N ALA A 349 -11.64 -9.21 7.31
CA ALA A 349 -10.29 -9.51 7.77
C ALA A 349 -10.24 -10.92 8.33
N VAL A 350 -9.20 -11.67 7.99
CA VAL A 350 -9.04 -13.06 8.36
C VAL A 350 -7.78 -13.27 9.18
N VAL A 351 -7.89 -13.99 10.29
CA VAL A 351 -6.77 -14.36 11.14
C VAL A 351 -6.79 -15.84 11.49
N GLY A 352 -5.61 -16.41 11.67
CA GLY A 352 -5.45 -17.76 12.22
C GLY A 352 -5.61 -17.74 13.74
N PHE A 353 -6.22 -18.77 14.31
CA PHE A 353 -6.24 -18.98 15.75
C PHE A 353 -5.91 -20.45 16.08
N PRO A 354 -5.34 -20.75 17.26
CA PRO A 354 -5.04 -22.13 17.66
C PRO A 354 -6.31 -23.00 17.66
N HIS A 355 -6.26 -24.13 16.97
CA HIS A 355 -7.35 -25.11 16.87
C HIS A 355 -6.86 -26.51 17.20
N GLU A 356 -7.52 -27.20 18.15
CA GLU A 356 -7.07 -28.47 18.71
C GLU A 356 -6.89 -29.59 17.66
N ILE A 357 -7.71 -29.60 16.60
CA ILE A 357 -7.69 -30.67 15.59
C ILE A 357 -6.94 -30.25 14.33
N LYS A 358 -7.11 -28.99 13.90
CA LYS A 358 -6.62 -28.50 12.61
C LYS A 358 -5.23 -27.85 12.69
N GLY A 359 -4.67 -27.69 13.91
CA GLY A 359 -3.50 -26.88 14.18
C GLY A 359 -3.86 -25.39 14.25
N GLN A 360 -4.35 -24.83 13.16
CA GLN A 360 -4.95 -23.49 13.13
C GLN A 360 -6.38 -23.56 12.57
N GLY A 361 -7.25 -22.77 13.13
CA GLY A 361 -8.60 -22.48 12.63
C GLY A 361 -8.62 -21.10 11.97
N ILE A 362 -9.65 -20.84 11.18
CA ILE A 362 -9.85 -19.60 10.46
C ILE A 362 -10.90 -18.77 11.22
N TYR A 363 -10.55 -17.54 11.59
CA TYR A 363 -11.48 -16.57 12.16
C TYR A 363 -11.63 -15.39 11.21
N ALA A 364 -12.84 -15.18 10.70
CA ALA A 364 -13.17 -14.07 9.82
C ALA A 364 -13.96 -12.99 10.59
N TYR A 365 -13.51 -11.75 10.48
CA TYR A 365 -14.25 -10.55 10.86
C TYR A 365 -14.85 -9.97 9.59
N VAL A 366 -16.12 -9.57 9.63
CA VAL A 366 -16.81 -9.06 8.45
C VAL A 366 -17.58 -7.77 8.76
N ILE A 367 -17.47 -6.78 7.90
CA ILE A 367 -18.30 -5.60 7.87
C ILE A 367 -19.38 -5.85 6.83
N CYS A 368 -20.61 -5.72 7.24
CA CYS A 368 -21.76 -6.04 6.40
C CYS A 368 -22.46 -4.77 5.90
N SER A 369 -23.12 -4.87 4.74
CA SER A 369 -24.10 -3.87 4.30
C SER A 369 -25.35 -3.94 5.19
N ASP A 370 -26.11 -2.84 5.31
CA ASP A 370 -27.28 -2.69 6.21
C ASP A 370 -28.43 -3.69 5.97
N GLU A 371 -28.33 -4.58 4.99
CA GLU A 371 -29.39 -5.49 4.57
C GLU A 371 -29.39 -6.85 5.26
N ILE A 372 -28.47 -7.12 6.21
CA ILE A 372 -28.39 -8.44 6.84
C ILE A 372 -29.46 -8.59 7.91
N LYS A 373 -30.35 -9.55 7.67
CA LYS A 373 -31.45 -9.89 8.58
C LYS A 373 -31.19 -11.12 9.47
N ASP A 374 -30.23 -11.98 9.11
CA ASP A 374 -29.92 -13.23 9.82
C ASP A 374 -28.44 -13.62 9.71
N GLU A 375 -27.76 -13.81 10.83
CA GLU A 375 -26.36 -14.28 10.87
C GLU A 375 -26.18 -15.68 10.31
N ALA A 376 -27.18 -16.55 10.36
CA ALA A 376 -27.13 -17.91 9.82
C ALA A 376 -27.11 -17.88 8.29
N ASP A 377 -27.91 -17.04 7.67
CA ASP A 377 -27.94 -16.85 6.23
C ASP A 377 -26.64 -16.24 5.73
N LEU A 378 -26.08 -15.26 6.44
CA LEU A 378 -24.77 -14.68 6.15
C LEU A 378 -23.68 -15.75 6.17
N ARG A 379 -23.62 -16.56 7.24
CA ARG A 379 -22.63 -17.63 7.37
C ARG A 379 -22.72 -18.62 6.21
N GLN A 380 -23.93 -18.96 5.80
CA GLN A 380 -24.17 -19.91 4.70
C GLN A 380 -23.74 -19.34 3.35
N SER A 381 -24.01 -18.07 3.10
CA SER A 381 -23.59 -17.38 1.87
C SER A 381 -22.08 -17.21 1.78
N VAL A 382 -21.40 -16.84 2.88
CA VAL A 382 -19.93 -16.79 2.99
C VAL A 382 -19.33 -18.17 2.71
N PHE A 383 -19.89 -19.23 3.29
CA PHE A 383 -19.41 -20.59 3.04
C PHE A 383 -19.58 -21.03 1.59
N ALA A 384 -20.64 -20.57 0.94
CA ALA A 384 -20.88 -20.87 -0.49
C ALA A 384 -19.82 -20.17 -1.37
N SER A 385 -19.55 -18.89 -1.13
CA SER A 385 -18.52 -18.12 -1.84
C SER A 385 -17.13 -18.77 -1.70
N ILE A 386 -16.70 -19.03 -0.46
CA ILE A 386 -15.40 -19.65 -0.20
C ILE A 386 -15.30 -21.04 -0.84
N THR A 387 -16.36 -21.85 -0.73
CA THR A 387 -16.33 -23.20 -1.30
C THR A 387 -16.20 -23.19 -2.82
N LYS A 388 -16.82 -22.21 -3.47
CA LYS A 388 -16.79 -22.04 -4.92
C LYS A 388 -15.40 -21.61 -5.41
N ILE A 389 -14.69 -20.76 -4.66
CA ILE A 389 -13.47 -20.09 -5.10
C ILE A 389 -12.23 -20.87 -4.68
N ILE A 390 -12.14 -21.25 -3.40
CA ILE A 390 -10.97 -21.92 -2.82
C ILE A 390 -11.25 -23.41 -2.55
N GLY A 391 -12.40 -23.68 -1.97
CA GLY A 391 -12.76 -25.04 -1.55
C GLY A 391 -13.18 -25.09 -0.06
N PRO A 392 -13.75 -26.22 0.37
CA PRO A 392 -14.34 -26.36 1.71
C PRO A 392 -13.34 -26.24 2.86
N ILE A 393 -12.03 -26.40 2.60
CA ILE A 393 -10.99 -26.35 3.60
C ILE A 393 -10.76 -24.92 4.15
N ALA A 394 -11.07 -23.91 3.35
CA ALA A 394 -10.89 -22.51 3.71
C ALA A 394 -12.11 -21.90 4.45
N LYS A 395 -13.13 -22.68 4.78
CA LYS A 395 -14.30 -22.20 5.53
C LYS A 395 -13.90 -21.72 6.91
N PRO A 396 -14.26 -20.49 7.30
CA PRO A 396 -14.02 -20.00 8.64
C PRO A 396 -14.71 -20.86 9.72
N ASP A 397 -13.96 -21.16 10.76
CA ASP A 397 -14.50 -21.80 11.96
C ASP A 397 -15.36 -20.82 12.75
N LYS A 398 -14.99 -19.53 12.71
CA LYS A 398 -15.70 -18.43 13.34
C LYS A 398 -15.87 -17.27 12.37
N ILE A 399 -17.05 -16.65 12.41
CA ILE A 399 -17.35 -15.40 11.71
C ILE A 399 -17.92 -14.43 12.75
N GLN A 400 -17.42 -13.22 12.76
CA GLN A 400 -17.89 -12.13 13.63
C GLN A 400 -18.20 -10.91 12.76
N VAL A 401 -19.42 -10.40 12.90
CA VAL A 401 -19.80 -9.11 12.34
C VAL A 401 -19.28 -8.01 13.27
N VAL A 402 -18.63 -6.98 12.70
CA VAL A 402 -18.01 -5.86 13.41
C VAL A 402 -18.54 -4.53 12.90
#